data_4e17761cea16eb0b6cd5765354c5a7ae
#
_entry.id   4e17761cea16eb0b6cd5765354c5a7ae
#
_cell.length_a   1.000
_cell.length_b   1.000
_cell.length_c   1.000
_cell.angle_alpha   90.00
_cell.angle_beta   90.00
_cell.angle_gamma   90.00
#
_symmetry.space_group_name_H-M   'P 1'
#
loop_
_entity.id
_entity.type
_entity.pdbx_description
1 polymer ?
#
loop_
_entity_poly.entity_id
_entity_poly.type
_entity_poly.pdbx_seq_one_letter_code
_entity_poly.pdbx_strand_id
1 'polypeptide(L)'
;ERAVVKSEERRYDLVVWDWDGTIMDSTPTIVHCIQQACRDLDFPVPDDSIASYVIGLGVQDSLRRVVPTVHPARFPELVERFRYHYLAKDHELHLFVGIRELLEDLKNKGFMLGVATGKPRRGLDRSLNFHELKHLFHDTRTADESFSKPHPGMLLDLSDSLQVPVRKMLMIGDT
;
A
#
# COMPACT_ATOMS: atom_id res chain seq x y z
N GLU A 1 25.41 -10.86 -43.30
CA GLU A 1 24.23 -10.07 -42.83
C GLU A 1 23.87 -10.56 -41.45
N ARG A 2 24.17 -9.75 -40.40
CA ARG A 2 23.71 -10.01 -39.04
C ARG A 2 22.26 -9.51 -38.97
N ALA A 3 21.31 -10.41 -38.78
CA ALA A 3 19.95 -10.05 -38.49
C ALA A 3 19.92 -9.23 -37.17
N VAL A 4 19.56 -7.97 -37.27
CA VAL A 4 19.26 -7.13 -36.11
C VAL A 4 17.96 -7.68 -35.55
N VAL A 5 18.05 -8.47 -34.48
CA VAL A 5 16.90 -8.84 -33.69
C VAL A 5 16.38 -7.53 -33.09
N LYS A 6 15.27 -7.01 -33.62
CA LYS A 6 14.51 -5.93 -32.97
C LYS A 6 14.17 -6.44 -31.57
N SER A 7 14.76 -5.83 -30.54
CA SER A 7 14.27 -6.05 -29.19
C SER A 7 12.79 -5.67 -29.19
N GLU A 8 11.92 -6.61 -28.88
CA GLU A 8 10.50 -6.30 -28.67
C GLU A 8 10.42 -5.18 -27.64
N GLU A 9 9.83 -4.07 -28.04
CA GLU A 9 9.68 -2.91 -27.19
C GLU A 9 8.78 -3.34 -26.02
N ARG A 10 9.29 -3.22 -24.79
CA ARG A 10 8.53 -3.60 -23.58
C ARG A 10 7.24 -2.80 -23.50
N ARG A 11 6.15 -3.48 -23.18
CA ARG A 11 4.84 -2.84 -22.98
C ARG A 11 4.87 -1.92 -21.77
N TYR A 12 5.55 -2.29 -20.69
CA TYR A 12 5.68 -1.54 -19.46
C TYR A 12 7.13 -1.38 -19.04
N ASP A 13 7.45 -0.24 -18.44
CA ASP A 13 8.79 0.07 -17.90
C ASP A 13 8.78 0.20 -16.38
N LEU A 14 7.63 0.59 -15.79
CA LEU A 14 7.44 0.77 -14.36
C LEU A 14 6.29 -0.09 -13.87
N VAL A 15 6.56 -0.91 -12.85
CA VAL A 15 5.54 -1.67 -12.12
C VAL A 15 5.34 -1.03 -10.75
N VAL A 16 4.15 -0.52 -10.51
CA VAL A 16 3.76 0.12 -9.25
C VAL A 16 2.93 -0.86 -8.42
N TRP A 17 3.29 -1.00 -7.17
CA TRP A 17 2.70 -1.97 -6.25
C TRP A 17 1.90 -1.26 -5.16
N ASP A 18 0.71 -1.77 -4.87
CA ASP A 18 0.07 -1.56 -3.59
C ASP A 18 0.85 -2.30 -2.50
N TRP A 19 0.63 -1.97 -1.23
CA TRP A 19 1.38 -2.55 -0.12
C TRP A 19 0.56 -3.57 0.66
N ASP A 20 -0.36 -3.10 1.47
CA ASP A 20 -1.20 -3.99 2.30
C ASP A 20 -2.14 -4.83 1.42
N GLY A 21 -2.12 -6.15 1.58
CA GLY A 21 -2.90 -7.08 0.78
C GLY A 21 -2.27 -7.46 -0.57
N THR A 22 -1.13 -6.89 -0.94
CA THR A 22 -0.44 -7.14 -2.21
C THR A 22 0.99 -7.61 -2.00
N ILE A 23 1.82 -6.80 -1.35
CA ILE A 23 3.18 -7.17 -0.94
C ILE A 23 3.17 -7.79 0.45
N MET A 24 2.46 -7.16 1.38
CA MET A 24 2.31 -7.62 2.76
C MET A 24 1.01 -8.39 2.96
N ASP A 25 1.11 -9.56 3.56
CA ASP A 25 -0.05 -10.33 4.03
C ASP A 25 -0.56 -9.74 5.35
N SER A 26 -1.14 -8.55 5.27
CA SER A 26 -1.50 -7.71 6.42
C SER A 26 -2.99 -7.49 6.59
N THR A 27 -3.82 -7.83 5.61
CA THR A 27 -5.27 -7.55 5.63
C THR A 27 -5.99 -8.09 6.86
N PRO A 28 -5.81 -9.37 7.27
CA PRO A 28 -6.47 -9.87 8.48
C PRO A 28 -6.07 -9.13 9.75
N THR A 29 -4.81 -8.73 9.86
CA THR A 29 -4.30 -7.99 11.02
C THR A 29 -4.87 -6.57 11.07
N ILE A 30 -4.96 -5.89 9.94
CA ILE A 30 -5.56 -4.54 9.86
C ILE A 30 -7.04 -4.60 10.24
N VAL A 31 -7.80 -5.57 9.72
CA VAL A 31 -9.21 -5.80 10.09
C VAL A 31 -9.34 -5.98 11.60
N HIS A 32 -8.52 -6.84 12.19
CA HIS A 32 -8.51 -7.08 13.64
C HIS A 32 -8.23 -5.79 14.43
N CYS A 33 -7.25 -5.00 14.01
CA CYS A 33 -6.90 -3.75 14.67
C CYS A 33 -8.03 -2.71 14.60
N ILE A 34 -8.73 -2.62 13.47
CA ILE A 34 -9.92 -1.76 13.33
C ILE A 34 -11.00 -2.20 14.32
N GLN A 35 -11.30 -3.49 14.37
CA GLN A 35 -12.33 -4.03 15.25
C GLN A 35 -11.99 -3.83 16.74
N GLN A 36 -10.73 -4.05 17.13
CA GLN A 36 -10.29 -3.83 18.51
C GLN A 36 -10.35 -2.36 18.90
N ALA A 37 -9.96 -1.46 18.02
CA ALA A 37 -10.07 -0.02 18.27
C ALA A 37 -11.53 0.39 18.50
N CYS A 38 -12.47 -0.14 17.72
CA CYS A 38 -13.90 0.11 17.90
C CYS A 38 -14.41 -0.44 19.23
N ARG A 39 -14.01 -1.66 19.60
CA ARG A 39 -14.41 -2.26 20.89
C ARG A 39 -13.91 -1.44 22.07
N ASP A 40 -12.67 -1.01 22.05
CA ASP A 40 -12.06 -0.25 23.14
C ASP A 40 -12.75 1.11 23.38
N LEU A 41 -13.36 1.66 22.36
CA LEU A 41 -14.01 2.97 22.40
C LEU A 41 -15.56 2.90 22.41
N ASP A 42 -16.12 1.70 22.54
CA ASP A 42 -17.57 1.46 22.50
C ASP A 42 -18.23 1.96 21.20
N PHE A 43 -17.51 1.86 20.08
CA PHE A 43 -18.06 2.14 18.75
C PHE A 43 -18.63 0.87 18.11
N PRO A 44 -19.56 1.02 17.15
CA PRO A 44 -20.03 -0.11 16.36
C PRO A 44 -18.85 -0.84 15.70
N VAL A 45 -18.78 -2.15 15.88
CA VAL A 45 -17.69 -2.97 15.32
C VAL A 45 -18.06 -3.40 13.91
N PRO A 46 -17.30 -3.00 12.87
CA PRO A 46 -17.56 -3.47 11.51
C PRO A 46 -17.28 -4.96 11.40
N ASP A 47 -18.04 -5.67 10.57
CA ASP A 47 -17.72 -7.05 10.25
C ASP A 47 -16.49 -7.15 9.31
N ASP A 48 -15.95 -8.36 9.17
CA ASP A 48 -14.72 -8.60 8.42
C ASP A 48 -14.82 -8.15 6.95
N SER A 49 -15.97 -8.34 6.31
CA SER A 49 -16.16 -7.98 4.91
C SER A 49 -16.16 -6.48 4.68
N ILE A 50 -16.79 -5.72 5.56
CA ILE A 50 -16.82 -4.25 5.51
C ILE A 50 -15.43 -3.70 5.79
N ALA A 51 -14.77 -4.20 6.84
CA ALA A 51 -13.44 -3.74 7.22
C ALA A 51 -12.39 -4.07 6.13
N SER A 52 -12.46 -5.24 5.50
CA SER A 52 -11.55 -5.64 4.42
C SER A 52 -11.68 -4.77 3.17
N TYR A 53 -12.90 -4.38 2.83
CA TYR A 53 -13.19 -3.64 1.60
C TYR A 53 -12.51 -2.27 1.51
N VAL A 54 -12.24 -1.65 2.65
CA VAL A 54 -11.66 -0.29 2.71
C VAL A 54 -10.14 -0.28 2.83
N ILE A 55 -9.51 -1.44 3.01
CA ILE A 55 -8.05 -1.54 3.08
C ILE A 55 -7.45 -1.17 1.73
N GLY A 56 -6.43 -0.32 1.73
CA GLY A 56 -5.85 0.27 0.53
C GLY A 56 -6.17 1.76 0.36
N LEU A 57 -7.21 2.24 1.02
CA LEU A 57 -7.44 3.66 1.25
C LEU A 57 -6.50 4.17 2.36
N GLY A 58 -6.38 5.48 2.53
CA GLY A 58 -5.73 6.04 3.72
C GLY A 58 -6.45 5.61 4.99
N VAL A 59 -5.72 5.45 6.10
CA VAL A 59 -6.27 4.99 7.39
C VAL A 59 -7.49 5.82 7.81
N GLN A 60 -7.43 7.14 7.68
CA GLN A 60 -8.53 8.00 8.05
C GLN A 60 -9.77 7.78 7.19
N ASP A 61 -9.61 7.67 5.88
CA ASP A 61 -10.72 7.41 4.96
C ASP A 61 -11.33 6.03 5.18
N SER A 62 -10.49 5.03 5.46
CA SER A 62 -10.92 3.68 5.82
C SER A 62 -11.80 3.70 7.07
N LEU A 63 -11.31 4.30 8.15
CA LEU A 63 -12.04 4.35 9.42
C LEU A 63 -13.36 5.14 9.31
N ARG A 64 -13.39 6.24 8.56
CA ARG A 64 -14.62 7.00 8.31
C ARG A 64 -15.68 6.17 7.59
N ARG A 65 -15.26 5.32 6.64
CA ARG A 65 -16.19 4.47 5.87
C ARG A 65 -16.74 3.31 6.69
N VAL A 66 -15.93 2.71 7.57
CA VAL A 66 -16.36 1.54 8.36
C VAL A 66 -17.13 1.91 9.61
N VAL A 67 -16.95 3.13 10.13
CA VAL A 67 -17.66 3.64 11.34
C VAL A 67 -18.25 5.03 11.06
N PRO A 68 -19.18 5.16 10.12
CA PRO A 68 -19.69 6.46 9.67
C PRO A 68 -20.47 7.21 10.76
N THR A 69 -20.92 6.50 11.81
CA THR A 69 -21.70 7.07 12.92
C THR A 69 -20.84 7.71 14.01
N VAL A 70 -19.51 7.56 13.94
CA VAL A 70 -18.61 8.17 14.92
C VAL A 70 -18.59 9.68 14.74
N HIS A 71 -18.82 10.40 15.82
CA HIS A 71 -18.78 11.86 15.81
C HIS A 71 -17.39 12.36 15.41
N PRO A 72 -17.29 13.38 14.52
CA PRO A 72 -15.99 13.86 14.02
C PRO A 72 -14.99 14.24 15.12
N ALA A 73 -15.48 14.75 16.26
CA ALA A 73 -14.63 15.10 17.41
C ALA A 73 -13.94 13.89 18.06
N ARG A 74 -14.49 12.69 17.92
CA ARG A 74 -13.95 11.43 18.46
C ARG A 74 -13.11 10.65 17.44
N PHE A 75 -13.08 11.11 16.22
CA PHE A 75 -12.36 10.42 15.14
C PHE A 75 -10.84 10.32 15.36
N PRO A 76 -10.14 11.37 15.84
CA PRO A 76 -8.72 11.28 16.18
C PRO A 76 -8.41 10.20 17.23
N GLU A 77 -9.29 10.01 18.20
CA GLU A 77 -9.20 8.97 19.22
C GLU A 77 -9.25 7.57 18.62
N LEU A 78 -10.15 7.35 17.65
CA LEU A 78 -10.24 6.10 16.90
C LEU A 78 -8.95 5.81 16.10
N VAL A 79 -8.40 6.81 15.42
CA VAL A 79 -7.14 6.69 14.67
C VAL A 79 -5.99 6.30 15.59
N GLU A 80 -5.86 6.97 16.75
CA GLU A 80 -4.81 6.66 17.73
C GLU A 80 -4.97 5.25 18.32
N ARG A 81 -6.20 4.82 18.57
CA ARG A 81 -6.46 3.49 19.11
C ARG A 81 -6.18 2.38 18.08
N PHE A 82 -6.51 2.62 16.83
CA PHE A 82 -6.08 1.75 15.72
C PHE A 82 -4.56 1.63 15.65
N ARG A 83 -3.85 2.75 15.69
CA ARG A 83 -2.37 2.77 15.66
C ARG A 83 -1.75 2.00 16.82
N TYR A 84 -2.31 2.14 18.01
CA TYR A 84 -1.88 1.39 19.19
C TYR A 84 -1.88 -0.12 18.93
N HIS A 85 -2.98 -0.66 18.43
CA HIS A 85 -3.09 -2.07 18.11
C HIS A 85 -2.20 -2.50 16.94
N TYR A 86 -2.13 -1.69 15.90
CA TYR A 86 -1.33 -1.98 14.73
C TYR A 86 0.17 -2.04 15.05
N LEU A 87 0.69 -1.07 15.79
CA LEU A 87 2.10 -1.01 16.17
C LEU A 87 2.53 -2.17 17.07
N ALA A 88 1.59 -2.74 17.84
CA ALA A 88 1.86 -3.93 18.64
C ALA A 88 2.04 -5.20 17.81
N LYS A 89 1.58 -5.21 16.56
CA LYS A 89 1.52 -6.40 15.70
C LYS A 89 2.26 -6.28 14.38
N ASP A 90 2.65 -5.10 13.94
CA ASP A 90 3.24 -4.91 12.61
C ASP A 90 4.56 -5.66 12.38
N HIS A 91 5.33 -5.89 13.44
CA HIS A 91 6.55 -6.70 13.40
C HIS A 91 6.31 -8.21 13.17
N GLU A 92 5.09 -8.68 13.36
CA GLU A 92 4.68 -10.07 13.11
C GLU A 92 4.20 -10.30 11.67
N LEU A 93 4.06 -9.23 10.88
CA LEU A 93 3.57 -9.30 9.52
C LEU A 93 4.62 -9.86 8.57
N HIS A 94 4.17 -10.64 7.60
CA HIS A 94 5.01 -11.27 6.59
C HIS A 94 4.66 -10.81 5.19
N LEU A 95 5.66 -10.87 4.30
CA LEU A 95 5.43 -10.75 2.86
C LEU A 95 4.63 -11.96 2.38
N PHE A 96 3.83 -11.76 1.34
CA PHE A 96 3.29 -12.91 0.62
C PHE A 96 4.43 -13.78 0.08
N VAL A 97 4.21 -15.10 0.06
CA VAL A 97 5.19 -16.06 -0.45
C VAL A 97 5.52 -15.75 -1.91
N GLY A 98 6.81 -15.68 -2.22
CA GLY A 98 7.31 -15.44 -3.58
C GLY A 98 7.42 -13.96 -3.97
N ILE A 99 6.95 -13.02 -3.15
CA ILE A 99 6.98 -11.58 -3.49
C ILE A 99 8.42 -11.05 -3.58
N ARG A 100 9.28 -11.36 -2.63
CA ARG A 100 10.67 -10.90 -2.66
C ARG A 100 11.38 -11.34 -3.94
N GLU A 101 11.26 -12.61 -4.26
CA GLU A 101 11.88 -13.22 -5.45
C GLU A 101 11.33 -12.60 -6.73
N LEU A 102 10.02 -12.32 -6.79
CA LEU A 102 9.39 -11.67 -7.92
C LEU A 102 9.90 -10.23 -8.11
N LEU A 103 10.00 -9.46 -7.04
CA LEU A 103 10.51 -8.08 -7.09
C LEU A 103 11.98 -8.05 -7.55
N GLU A 104 12.79 -8.93 -7.02
CA GLU A 104 14.20 -9.07 -7.42
C GLU A 104 14.34 -9.47 -8.90
N ASP A 105 13.53 -10.42 -9.36
CA ASP A 105 13.52 -10.86 -10.75
C ASP A 105 13.11 -9.74 -11.71
N LEU A 106 12.06 -9.00 -11.38
CA LEU A 106 11.62 -7.84 -12.18
C LEU A 106 12.70 -6.77 -12.24
N LYS A 107 13.34 -6.45 -11.14
CA LYS A 107 14.45 -5.49 -11.11
C LYS A 107 15.63 -5.97 -11.95
N ASN A 108 16.01 -7.23 -11.84
CA ASN A 108 17.09 -7.83 -12.63
C ASN A 108 16.79 -7.84 -14.15
N LYS A 109 15.52 -7.93 -14.51
CA LYS A 109 15.06 -7.81 -15.91
C LYS A 109 14.98 -6.34 -16.39
N GLY A 110 15.33 -5.39 -15.56
CA GLY A 110 15.42 -3.97 -15.91
C GLY A 110 14.12 -3.19 -15.78
N PHE A 111 13.08 -3.73 -15.09
CA PHE A 111 11.90 -2.95 -14.72
C PHE A 111 12.23 -2.00 -13.59
N MET A 112 11.67 -0.79 -13.64
CA MET A 112 11.58 0.07 -12.48
C MET A 112 10.42 -0.41 -11.57
N LEU A 113 10.60 -0.27 -10.26
CA LEU A 113 9.61 -0.66 -9.27
C LEU A 113 9.24 0.54 -8.41
N GLY A 114 7.97 0.72 -8.18
CA GLY A 114 7.43 1.77 -7.32
C GLY A 114 6.36 1.22 -6.37
N VAL A 115 6.01 2.03 -5.37
CA VAL A 115 4.90 1.76 -4.43
C VAL A 115 3.96 2.95 -4.43
N ALA A 116 2.64 2.66 -4.47
CA ALA A 116 1.58 3.61 -4.20
C ALA A 116 0.65 3.02 -3.14
N THR A 117 0.63 3.60 -1.94
CA THR A 117 -0.03 3.01 -0.78
C THR A 117 -0.86 4.00 0.02
N GLY A 118 -1.95 3.51 0.60
CA GLY A 118 -2.73 4.23 1.59
C GLY A 118 -2.05 4.37 2.96
N LYS A 119 -0.89 3.73 3.18
CA LYS A 119 -0.10 3.91 4.40
C LYS A 119 0.47 5.33 4.49
N PRO A 120 0.69 5.85 5.71
CA PRO A 120 1.52 7.03 5.89
C PRO A 120 3.00 6.71 5.62
N ARG A 121 3.78 7.73 5.25
CA ARG A 121 5.22 7.61 4.96
C ARG A 121 5.97 6.87 6.06
N ARG A 122 5.72 7.24 7.30
CA ARG A 122 6.36 6.62 8.47
C ARG A 122 6.11 5.12 8.56
N GLY A 123 4.90 4.68 8.26
CA GLY A 123 4.53 3.26 8.27
C GLY A 123 5.17 2.48 7.12
N LEU A 124 5.20 3.04 5.93
CA LEU A 124 5.84 2.41 4.78
C LEU A 124 7.35 2.28 5.00
N ASP A 125 8.02 3.34 5.43
CA ASP A 125 9.48 3.32 5.66
C ASP A 125 9.86 2.29 6.71
N ARG A 126 9.08 2.17 7.80
CA ARG A 126 9.30 1.15 8.81
C ARG A 126 9.19 -0.26 8.22
N SER A 127 8.18 -0.52 7.41
CA SER A 127 7.98 -1.82 6.75
C SER A 127 9.08 -2.12 5.73
N LEU A 128 9.46 -1.15 4.90
CA LEU A 128 10.56 -1.28 3.94
C LEU A 128 11.88 -1.63 4.62
N ASN A 129 12.19 -0.98 5.73
CA ASN A 129 13.42 -1.21 6.49
C ASN A 129 13.40 -2.56 7.20
N PHE A 130 12.29 -2.90 7.84
CA PHE A 130 12.15 -4.17 8.56
C PHE A 130 12.30 -5.38 7.64
N HIS A 131 11.73 -5.32 6.44
CA HIS A 131 11.79 -6.40 5.45
C HIS A 131 12.96 -6.27 4.47
N GLU A 132 13.81 -5.26 4.64
CA GLU A 132 14.98 -5.02 3.78
C GLU A 132 14.61 -4.93 2.29
N LEU A 133 13.53 -4.21 1.97
CA LEU A 133 13.00 -4.07 0.61
C LEU A 133 13.30 -2.71 -0.05
N LYS A 134 13.83 -1.75 0.72
CA LYS A 134 14.00 -0.37 0.26
C LYS A 134 14.81 -0.27 -1.05
N HIS A 135 15.85 -1.08 -1.18
CA HIS A 135 16.74 -1.09 -2.34
C HIS A 135 16.09 -1.60 -3.63
N LEU A 136 14.94 -2.28 -3.53
CA LEU A 136 14.21 -2.81 -4.69
C LEU A 136 13.33 -1.75 -5.38
N PHE A 137 12.92 -0.71 -4.66
CA PHE A 137 12.01 0.30 -5.18
C PHE A 137 12.75 1.58 -5.58
N HIS A 138 12.46 2.08 -6.78
CA HIS A 138 13.06 3.30 -7.32
C HIS A 138 12.45 4.55 -6.71
N ASP A 139 11.14 4.52 -6.43
CA ASP A 139 10.43 5.59 -5.73
C ASP A 139 9.12 5.08 -5.13
N THR A 140 8.59 5.79 -4.15
CA THR A 140 7.37 5.42 -3.44
C THR A 140 6.52 6.64 -3.13
N ARG A 141 5.19 6.48 -3.12
CA ARG A 141 4.23 7.51 -2.69
C ARG A 141 3.27 6.95 -1.67
N THR A 142 2.94 7.78 -0.71
CA THR A 142 2.08 7.45 0.43
C THR A 142 0.90 8.44 0.50
N ALA A 143 -0.14 8.06 1.26
CA ALA A 143 -1.38 8.82 1.35
C ALA A 143 -1.22 10.22 1.96
N ASP A 144 -0.17 10.45 2.75
CA ASP A 144 0.13 11.73 3.37
C ASP A 144 0.99 12.67 2.50
N GLU A 145 1.44 12.19 1.33
CA GLU A 145 2.25 12.97 0.38
C GLU A 145 1.48 13.40 -0.86
N SER A 146 0.37 12.75 -1.14
CA SER A 146 -0.46 13.00 -2.32
C SER A 146 -1.91 12.66 -1.99
N PHE A 147 -2.81 12.79 -2.97
CA PHE A 147 -4.19 12.41 -2.77
C PHE A 147 -4.31 10.88 -2.60
N SER A 148 -5.11 10.46 -1.60
CA SER A 148 -5.41 9.04 -1.36
C SER A 148 -6.09 8.38 -2.56
N LYS A 149 -5.82 7.08 -2.73
CA LYS A 149 -6.60 6.24 -3.66
C LYS A 149 -8.11 6.32 -3.36
N PRO A 150 -8.97 6.34 -4.37
CA PRO A 150 -8.75 6.03 -5.78
C PRO A 150 -8.27 7.20 -6.65
N HIS A 151 -7.91 8.34 -6.08
CA HIS A 151 -7.36 9.47 -6.83
C HIS A 151 -6.02 9.05 -7.49
N PRO A 152 -5.77 9.42 -8.75
CA PRO A 152 -4.55 8.99 -9.47
C PRO A 152 -3.28 9.76 -9.09
N GLY A 153 -3.33 10.67 -8.12
CA GLY A 153 -2.24 11.58 -7.79
C GLY A 153 -0.92 10.88 -7.50
N MET A 154 -0.92 9.79 -6.71
CA MET A 154 0.30 9.04 -6.41
C MET A 154 0.94 8.45 -7.67
N LEU A 155 0.13 7.92 -8.60
CA LEU A 155 0.62 7.36 -9.87
C LEU A 155 1.18 8.44 -10.79
N LEU A 156 0.52 9.59 -10.86
CA LEU A 156 0.99 10.74 -11.63
C LEU A 156 2.31 11.28 -11.08
N ASP A 157 2.45 11.35 -9.78
CA ASP A 157 3.69 11.77 -9.10
C ASP A 157 4.84 10.80 -9.41
N LEU A 158 4.60 9.49 -9.40
CA LEU A 158 5.59 8.48 -9.76
C LEU A 158 6.00 8.56 -11.24
N SER A 159 5.03 8.77 -12.13
CA SER A 159 5.26 8.98 -13.56
C SER A 159 6.21 10.15 -13.78
N ASP A 160 5.97 11.27 -13.12
CA ASP A 160 6.79 12.47 -13.23
C ASP A 160 8.17 12.29 -12.60
N SER A 161 8.23 11.80 -11.37
CA SER A 161 9.48 11.58 -10.63
C SER A 161 10.44 10.61 -11.35
N LEU A 162 9.91 9.52 -11.89
CA LEU A 162 10.71 8.47 -12.56
C LEU A 162 10.83 8.68 -14.08
N GLN A 163 10.21 9.72 -14.61
CA GLN A 163 10.21 10.03 -16.05
C GLN A 163 9.71 8.87 -16.92
N VAL A 164 8.65 8.20 -16.46
CA VAL A 164 7.97 7.12 -17.17
C VAL A 164 6.56 7.56 -17.54
N PRO A 165 6.19 7.54 -18.83
CA PRO A 165 4.84 7.89 -19.25
C PRO A 165 3.81 6.95 -18.61
N VAL A 166 2.64 7.48 -18.26
CA VAL A 166 1.56 6.69 -17.62
C VAL A 166 1.20 5.43 -18.43
N ARG A 167 1.21 5.51 -19.76
CA ARG A 167 0.94 4.35 -20.63
C ARG A 167 1.97 3.21 -20.50
N LYS A 168 3.13 3.49 -19.93
CA LYS A 168 4.23 2.53 -19.67
C LYS A 168 4.25 2.05 -18.22
N MET A 169 3.23 2.37 -17.45
CA MET A 169 3.09 1.96 -16.05
C MET A 169 2.07 0.83 -15.93
N LEU A 170 2.36 -0.12 -15.07
CA LEU A 170 1.44 -1.17 -14.65
C LEU A 170 1.22 -1.05 -13.13
N MET A 171 -0.03 -0.93 -12.70
CA MET A 171 -0.39 -0.96 -11.27
C MET A 171 -0.85 -2.36 -10.87
N ILE A 172 -0.27 -2.88 -9.80
CA ILE A 172 -0.64 -4.17 -9.20
C ILE A 172 -1.18 -3.93 -7.80
N GLY A 173 -2.38 -4.41 -7.53
CA GLY A 173 -3.07 -4.27 -6.26
C GLY A 173 -4.23 -5.24 -6.14
N ASP A 174 -4.78 -5.36 -4.93
CA ASP A 174 -5.90 -6.25 -4.58
C ASP A 174 -7.26 -5.54 -4.53
N THR A 175 -7.27 -4.23 -4.76
CA THR A 175 -8.49 -3.40 -4.73
C THR A 175 -8.65 -2.52 -5.96
#